data_5c5f362287e878d2a154981ffb95838a
#
_entry.id   5c5f362287e878d2a154981ffb95838a
#
_cell.length_a   1.000
_cell.length_b   1.000
_cell.length_c   1.000
_cell.angle_alpha   90.00
_cell.angle_beta   90.00
_cell.angle_gamma   90.00
#
_symmetry.space_group_name_H-M   'P 1'
#
loop_
_entity.id
_entity.type
_entity.pdbx_description
1 polymer ?
#
loop_
_entity_poly.entity_id
_entity_poly.type
_entity_poly.pdbx_seq_one_letter_code
_entity_poly.pdbx_strand_id
1 'polypeptide(L)'
;MNVKKSFYFLSEKLMKLIVGLWNPWPKYEKTRHNIWFYFLDLWNQHSALWAWNYENKYKAELISAEWKGEKILLCKPQTYMNLSGESVAALARFFKIPAASILVLHDEIDFATGRIALKFWWSPAGHNGLKSIIEKLGTKDFWRVRIGVDRPAVQSQVVDRVLSSFKPEEKQALENKTEEIFSLIEQFLAMEK
;
A
#
# COMPACT_ATOMS: atom_id res chain seq x y z
N MET A 1 17.86 -50.92 -11.14
CA MET A 1 16.58 -50.18 -11.05
C MET A 1 16.84 -48.86 -10.37
N ASN A 2 17.07 -47.81 -11.17
CA ASN A 2 17.37 -46.45 -10.66
C ASN A 2 16.05 -45.68 -10.49
N VAL A 3 15.63 -45.53 -9.26
CA VAL A 3 14.50 -44.65 -8.91
C VAL A 3 15.02 -43.21 -8.91
N LYS A 4 14.79 -42.46 -9.99
CA LYS A 4 14.97 -41.02 -10.05
C LYS A 4 14.00 -40.38 -9.03
N LYS A 5 14.52 -39.95 -7.88
CA LYS A 5 13.79 -39.05 -6.98
C LYS A 5 13.58 -37.72 -7.73
N SER A 6 12.37 -37.53 -8.24
CA SER A 6 11.92 -36.22 -8.74
C SER A 6 11.83 -35.30 -7.53
N PHE A 7 12.82 -34.40 -7.37
CA PHE A 7 12.71 -33.28 -6.46
C PHE A 7 11.72 -32.30 -7.06
N TYR A 8 10.45 -32.39 -6.65
CA TYR A 8 9.54 -31.27 -6.78
C TYR A 8 10.08 -30.16 -5.89
N PHE A 9 10.78 -29.19 -6.45
CA PHE A 9 10.94 -27.90 -5.85
C PHE A 9 9.54 -27.29 -5.70
N LEU A 10 8.92 -27.49 -4.54
CA LEU A 10 7.85 -26.61 -4.09
C LEU A 10 8.47 -25.21 -4.01
N SER A 11 8.21 -24.39 -5.00
CA SER A 11 8.63 -22.99 -4.96
C SER A 11 8.01 -22.42 -3.69
N GLU A 12 8.82 -22.09 -2.68
CA GLU A 12 8.32 -21.36 -1.52
C GLU A 12 7.71 -20.07 -2.07
N LYS A 13 6.38 -19.94 -1.97
CA LYS A 13 5.68 -18.73 -2.37
C LYS A 13 6.29 -17.58 -1.61
N LEU A 14 6.85 -16.62 -2.33
CA LEU A 14 7.42 -15.42 -1.74
C LEU A 14 6.29 -14.59 -1.13
N MET A 15 6.54 -14.01 0.05
CA MET A 15 5.61 -13.11 0.72
C MET A 15 5.35 -11.86 -0.13
N LYS A 16 4.10 -11.40 -0.19
CA LYS A 16 3.70 -10.13 -0.81
C LYS A 16 3.45 -9.08 0.28
N LEU A 17 3.94 -7.88 0.07
CA LEU A 17 3.79 -6.76 1.01
C LEU A 17 2.77 -5.76 0.46
N ILE A 18 1.74 -5.44 1.24
CA ILE A 18 0.74 -4.42 0.93
C ILE A 18 0.90 -3.28 1.94
N VAL A 19 1.16 -2.08 1.45
CA VAL A 19 1.46 -0.89 2.24
C VAL A 19 0.39 0.16 2.03
N GLY A 20 -0.28 0.60 3.09
CA GLY A 20 -1.07 1.82 3.08
C GLY A 20 -0.22 3.02 3.53
N LEU A 21 -0.13 4.08 2.74
CA LEU A 21 0.58 5.29 3.13
C LEU A 21 -0.29 6.19 4.00
N TRP A 22 0.34 6.85 5.00
CA TRP A 22 -0.37 7.56 6.05
C TRP A 22 0.55 8.55 6.81
N ASN A 23 -0.09 9.49 7.51
CA ASN A 23 0.52 10.26 8.59
C ASN A 23 -0.11 9.85 9.93
N PRO A 24 0.62 9.26 10.89
CA PRO A 24 0.09 8.53 12.06
C PRO A 24 -0.42 9.41 13.20
N TRP A 25 -0.81 10.64 12.95
CA TRP A 25 -1.29 11.55 13.99
C TRP A 25 -2.80 11.74 13.94
N PRO A 26 -3.52 11.79 15.08
CA PRO A 26 -4.98 11.92 15.12
C PRO A 26 -5.53 13.10 14.31
N LYS A 27 -4.77 14.20 14.23
CA LYS A 27 -5.17 15.38 13.44
C LYS A 27 -5.26 15.12 11.92
N TYR A 28 -4.66 14.04 11.42
CA TYR A 28 -4.68 13.68 10.00
C TYR A 28 -5.64 12.53 9.66
N GLU A 29 -6.27 11.91 10.67
CA GLU A 29 -7.12 10.73 10.52
C GLU A 29 -8.19 10.87 9.41
N LYS A 30 -8.77 12.07 9.29
CA LYS A 30 -9.84 12.33 8.30
C LYS A 30 -9.35 12.99 7.02
N THR A 31 -8.02 13.08 6.82
CA THR A 31 -7.45 13.75 5.65
C THR A 31 -7.41 12.84 4.42
N ARG A 32 -7.29 13.47 3.23
CA ARG A 32 -7.15 12.74 1.95
C ARG A 32 -5.94 11.84 1.91
N HIS A 33 -4.84 12.28 2.51
CA HIS A 33 -3.61 11.51 2.60
C HIS A 33 -3.78 10.20 3.40
N ASN A 34 -4.80 10.13 4.27
CA ASN A 34 -5.00 9.03 5.22
C ASN A 34 -6.09 8.04 4.81
N ILE A 35 -6.71 8.20 3.66
CA ILE A 35 -7.77 7.31 3.16
C ILE A 35 -7.32 5.85 3.01
N TRP A 36 -6.01 5.62 2.88
CA TRP A 36 -5.45 4.29 2.64
C TRP A 36 -5.46 3.37 3.83
N PHE A 37 -5.32 3.92 5.05
CA PHE A 37 -5.48 3.12 6.25
C PHE A 37 -6.91 2.64 6.39
N TYR A 38 -7.87 3.52 6.08
CA TYR A 38 -9.28 3.16 6.06
C TYR A 38 -9.57 2.01 5.09
N PHE A 39 -9.11 2.08 3.84
CA PHE A 39 -9.32 1.00 2.88
C PHE A 39 -8.56 -0.27 3.24
N LEU A 40 -7.37 -0.16 3.81
CA LEU A 40 -6.62 -1.32 4.26
C LEU A 40 -7.29 -2.00 5.47
N ASP A 41 -7.93 -1.22 6.37
CA ASP A 41 -8.75 -1.74 7.45
C ASP A 41 -10.02 -2.43 6.93
N LEU A 42 -10.70 -1.82 5.97
CA LEU A 42 -11.87 -2.43 5.35
C LEU A 42 -11.51 -3.74 4.63
N TRP A 43 -10.39 -3.76 3.90
CA TRP A 43 -9.94 -4.98 3.22
C TRP A 43 -9.54 -6.07 4.23
N ASN A 44 -8.89 -5.69 5.33
CA ASN A 44 -8.57 -6.60 6.43
C ASN A 44 -9.85 -7.22 7.04
N GLN A 45 -10.88 -6.41 7.30
CA GLN A 45 -12.18 -6.89 7.80
C GLN A 45 -12.87 -7.81 6.80
N HIS A 46 -12.93 -7.42 5.51
CA HIS A 46 -13.50 -8.22 4.43
C HIS A 46 -12.81 -9.59 4.29
N SER A 47 -11.50 -9.61 4.44
CA SER A 47 -10.67 -10.81 4.31
C SER A 47 -10.60 -11.63 5.59
N ALA A 48 -11.27 -11.19 6.67
CA ALA A 48 -11.30 -11.83 7.99
C ALA A 48 -9.91 -12.18 8.53
N LEU A 49 -8.96 -11.25 8.39
CA LEU A 49 -7.59 -11.41 8.87
C LEU A 49 -7.48 -11.06 10.37
N TRP A 50 -6.24 -11.00 10.87
CA TRP A 50 -5.95 -10.80 12.29
C TRP A 50 -5.99 -9.33 12.72
N ALA A 51 -5.86 -9.09 14.03
CA ALA A 51 -5.68 -7.75 14.57
C ALA A 51 -4.31 -7.16 14.17
N TRP A 52 -4.26 -5.83 14.01
CA TRP A 52 -3.01 -5.11 13.82
C TRP A 52 -2.11 -5.25 15.04
N ASN A 53 -0.82 -5.48 14.81
CA ASN A 53 0.20 -5.56 15.84
C ASN A 53 1.31 -4.53 15.55
N TYR A 54 1.57 -3.65 16.51
CA TYR A 54 2.63 -2.66 16.37
C TYR A 54 4.01 -3.28 16.59
N GLU A 55 4.88 -3.15 15.62
CA GLU A 55 6.25 -3.65 15.66
C GLU A 55 7.25 -2.49 15.67
N ASN A 56 7.80 -2.21 16.86
CA ASN A 56 8.72 -1.08 17.08
C ASN A 56 9.96 -1.14 16.17
N LYS A 57 10.48 -2.35 15.92
CA LYS A 57 11.63 -2.57 15.02
C LYS A 57 11.42 -2.02 13.62
N TYR A 58 10.17 -2.04 13.13
CA TYR A 58 9.80 -1.58 11.79
C TYR A 58 9.05 -0.26 11.82
N LYS A 59 8.76 0.28 13.00
CA LYS A 59 7.92 1.48 13.19
C LYS A 59 6.63 1.36 12.39
N ALA A 60 5.94 0.24 12.48
CA ALA A 60 4.76 -0.07 11.68
C ALA A 60 3.77 -0.95 12.44
N GLU A 61 2.49 -0.80 12.15
CA GLU A 61 1.48 -1.81 12.45
C GLU A 61 1.44 -2.83 11.33
N LEU A 62 1.43 -4.11 11.69
CA LEU A 62 1.57 -5.22 10.77
C LEU A 62 0.47 -6.26 10.99
N ILE A 63 0.07 -6.91 9.90
CA ILE A 63 -0.65 -8.19 9.92
C ILE A 63 0.11 -9.14 9.01
N SER A 64 0.55 -10.29 9.54
CA SER A 64 1.11 -11.39 8.76
C SER A 64 0.07 -12.49 8.67
N ALA A 65 -0.32 -12.87 7.46
CA ALA A 65 -1.39 -13.83 7.24
C ALA A 65 -1.14 -14.66 5.97
N GLU A 66 -1.98 -15.66 5.78
CA GLU A 66 -2.16 -16.36 4.52
C GLU A 66 -3.57 -16.05 4.00
N TRP A 67 -3.67 -15.64 2.74
CA TRP A 67 -4.93 -15.34 2.09
C TRP A 67 -5.00 -16.03 0.72
N LYS A 68 -5.99 -16.91 0.52
CA LYS A 68 -6.15 -17.72 -0.70
C LYS A 68 -4.85 -18.44 -1.15
N GLY A 69 -4.06 -18.92 -0.17
CA GLY A 69 -2.79 -19.60 -0.41
C GLY A 69 -1.59 -18.68 -0.69
N GLU A 70 -1.73 -17.37 -0.60
CA GLU A 70 -0.65 -16.39 -0.71
C GLU A 70 -0.20 -15.92 0.69
N LYS A 71 1.12 -15.93 0.95
CA LYS A 71 1.69 -15.32 2.15
C LYS A 71 1.68 -13.80 1.99
N ILE A 72 0.99 -13.11 2.87
CA ILE A 72 0.83 -11.66 2.81
C ILE A 72 1.31 -10.98 4.09
N LEU A 73 1.83 -9.78 3.93
CA LEU A 73 2.16 -8.86 5.01
C LEU A 73 1.47 -7.53 4.73
N LEU A 74 0.52 -7.14 5.58
CA LEU A 74 -0.06 -5.81 5.55
C LEU A 74 0.78 -4.89 6.41
N CYS A 75 0.99 -3.67 5.97
CA CYS A 75 1.83 -2.69 6.64
C CYS A 75 1.18 -1.31 6.65
N LYS A 76 1.05 -0.75 7.85
CA LYS A 76 0.73 0.64 8.11
C LYS A 76 1.96 1.31 8.74
N PRO A 77 2.85 1.98 7.98
CA PRO A 77 3.98 2.69 8.55
C PRO A 77 3.51 3.72 9.59
N GLN A 78 4.08 3.69 10.77
CA GLN A 78 3.81 4.66 11.86
C GLN A 78 4.89 5.75 11.91
N THR A 79 5.48 6.04 10.75
CA THR A 79 6.42 7.13 10.52
C THR A 79 5.70 8.33 9.88
N TYR A 80 6.36 9.48 9.81
CA TYR A 80 5.89 10.56 8.92
C TYR A 80 5.90 10.07 7.47
N MET A 81 5.02 10.64 6.64
CA MET A 81 4.89 10.29 5.23
C MET A 81 6.24 10.25 4.49
N ASN A 82 7.08 11.27 4.68
CA ASN A 82 8.41 11.36 4.06
C ASN A 82 9.45 10.37 4.63
N LEU A 83 9.10 9.57 5.62
CA LEU A 83 9.93 8.51 6.21
C LEU A 83 9.35 7.10 6.02
N SER A 84 8.24 6.96 5.29
CA SER A 84 7.58 5.65 5.07
C SER A 84 8.51 4.59 4.49
N GLY A 85 9.51 5.00 3.71
CA GLY A 85 10.51 4.09 3.16
C GLY A 85 11.37 3.38 4.22
N GLU A 86 11.53 3.93 5.42
CA GLU A 86 12.25 3.26 6.52
C GLU A 86 11.57 1.95 6.90
N SER A 87 10.26 2.00 7.13
CA SER A 87 9.46 0.82 7.47
C SER A 87 9.41 -0.18 6.31
N VAL A 88 9.09 0.29 5.11
CA VAL A 88 8.93 -0.57 3.93
C VAL A 88 10.23 -1.29 3.56
N ALA A 89 11.36 -0.57 3.52
CA ALA A 89 12.64 -1.17 3.18
C ALA A 89 13.18 -2.10 4.28
N ALA A 90 12.91 -1.81 5.56
CA ALA A 90 13.27 -2.70 6.67
C ALA A 90 12.52 -4.04 6.57
N LEU A 91 11.20 -3.99 6.28
CA LEU A 91 10.38 -5.18 6.07
C LEU A 91 10.81 -5.96 4.83
N ALA A 92 11.00 -5.28 3.69
CA ALA A 92 11.42 -5.91 2.44
C ALA A 92 12.75 -6.66 2.60
N ARG A 93 13.72 -6.07 3.29
CA ARG A 93 15.01 -6.72 3.57
C ARG A 93 14.88 -7.90 4.52
N PHE A 94 14.14 -7.74 5.63
CA PHE A 94 14.02 -8.78 6.64
C PHE A 94 13.30 -10.03 6.11
N PHE A 95 12.18 -9.83 5.43
CA PHE A 95 11.37 -10.92 4.86
C PHE A 95 11.82 -11.32 3.45
N LYS A 96 12.89 -10.72 2.92
CA LYS A 96 13.42 -10.97 1.56
C LYS A 96 12.37 -10.78 0.47
N ILE A 97 11.52 -9.74 0.63
CA ILE A 97 10.44 -9.43 -0.32
C ILE A 97 11.03 -8.61 -1.47
N PRO A 98 10.99 -9.11 -2.72
CA PRO A 98 11.43 -8.34 -3.87
C PRO A 98 10.50 -7.14 -4.11
N ALA A 99 11.04 -6.05 -4.66
CA ALA A 99 10.25 -4.83 -4.92
C ALA A 99 9.00 -5.11 -5.77
N ALA A 100 9.09 -5.98 -6.79
CA ALA A 100 7.96 -6.38 -7.62
C ALA A 100 6.84 -7.11 -6.85
N SER A 101 7.09 -7.55 -5.60
CA SER A 101 6.10 -8.15 -4.70
C SER A 101 5.59 -7.17 -3.65
N ILE A 102 5.79 -5.87 -3.86
CA ILE A 102 5.29 -4.80 -3.00
C ILE A 102 4.17 -4.05 -3.74
N LEU A 103 3.04 -3.86 -3.07
CA LEU A 103 1.94 -2.99 -3.48
C LEU A 103 1.85 -1.81 -2.51
N VAL A 104 1.89 -0.59 -3.03
CA VAL A 104 1.73 0.64 -2.25
C VAL A 104 0.42 1.32 -2.63
N LEU A 105 -0.44 1.55 -1.66
CA LEU A 105 -1.68 2.30 -1.81
C LEU A 105 -1.41 3.76 -1.45
N HIS A 106 -1.69 4.70 -2.36
CA HIS A 106 -1.42 6.12 -2.16
C HIS A 106 -2.39 7.04 -2.90
N ASP A 107 -2.55 8.26 -2.41
CA ASP A 107 -3.31 9.32 -3.06
C ASP A 107 -2.58 9.87 -4.29
N GLU A 108 -3.38 10.26 -5.31
CA GLU A 108 -2.88 10.76 -6.59
C GLU A 108 -3.58 12.08 -6.94
N ILE A 109 -2.82 13.15 -6.91
CA ILE A 109 -3.35 14.50 -7.19
C ILE A 109 -3.66 14.72 -8.66
N ASP A 110 -3.03 13.97 -9.57
CA ASP A 110 -3.26 14.09 -11.02
C ASP A 110 -4.52 13.34 -11.49
N PHE A 111 -5.22 12.68 -10.58
CA PHE A 111 -6.48 12.00 -10.85
C PHE A 111 -7.64 12.74 -10.20
N ALA A 112 -8.76 12.82 -10.94
CA ALA A 112 -10.03 13.26 -10.37
C ALA A 112 -10.43 12.38 -9.18
N THR A 113 -11.08 12.96 -8.18
CA THR A 113 -11.57 12.23 -6.99
C THR A 113 -12.39 11.00 -7.40
N GLY A 114 -12.02 9.84 -6.84
CA GLY A 114 -12.68 8.56 -7.14
C GLY A 114 -12.16 7.84 -8.39
N ARG A 115 -11.25 8.41 -9.17
CA ARG A 115 -10.53 7.66 -10.20
C ARG A 115 -9.49 6.78 -9.56
N ILE A 116 -9.46 5.47 -9.91
CA ILE A 116 -8.54 4.49 -9.36
C ILE A 116 -7.75 3.83 -10.50
N ALA A 117 -6.50 3.47 -10.24
CA ALA A 117 -5.70 2.69 -11.18
C ALA A 117 -4.62 1.87 -10.47
N LEU A 118 -4.44 0.63 -10.91
CA LEU A 118 -3.27 -0.19 -10.61
C LEU A 118 -2.17 0.09 -11.63
N LYS A 119 -0.95 0.34 -11.15
CA LYS A 119 0.20 0.64 -12.02
C LYS A 119 1.47 0.01 -11.45
N PHE A 120 2.24 -0.63 -12.32
CA PHE A 120 3.61 -1.04 -12.06
C PHE A 120 4.56 0.02 -12.59
N TRP A 121 5.61 0.35 -11.84
CA TRP A 121 6.67 1.25 -12.27
C TRP A 121 6.16 2.66 -12.68
N TRP A 122 6.33 3.67 -11.85
CA TRP A 122 5.94 5.05 -12.14
C TRP A 122 6.79 6.06 -11.40
N SER A 123 6.80 7.31 -11.85
CA SER A 123 7.43 8.40 -11.10
C SER A 123 6.67 8.67 -9.79
N PRO A 124 7.30 9.22 -8.75
CA PRO A 124 6.60 9.55 -7.51
C PRO A 124 5.63 10.73 -7.64
N ALA A 125 5.58 11.44 -8.78
CA ALA A 125 4.68 12.57 -9.05
C ALA A 125 4.59 13.60 -7.90
N GLY A 126 5.69 13.82 -7.18
CA GLY A 126 5.74 14.72 -6.03
C GLY A 126 5.38 14.09 -4.68
N HIS A 127 4.79 12.89 -4.64
CA HIS A 127 4.34 12.24 -3.42
C HIS A 127 5.52 11.84 -2.50
N ASN A 128 5.61 12.46 -1.31
CA ASN A 128 6.77 12.30 -0.42
C ASN A 128 6.94 10.88 0.12
N GLY A 129 5.85 10.14 0.37
CA GLY A 129 5.93 8.74 0.79
C GLY A 129 6.53 7.85 -0.29
N LEU A 130 6.15 8.04 -1.56
CA LEU A 130 6.72 7.30 -2.67
C LEU A 130 8.20 7.66 -2.91
N LYS A 131 8.58 8.93 -2.78
CA LYS A 131 10.00 9.34 -2.84
C LYS A 131 10.83 8.62 -1.80
N SER A 132 10.34 8.59 -0.54
CA SER A 132 11.00 7.88 0.55
C SER A 132 11.14 6.38 0.29
N ILE A 133 10.09 5.72 -0.19
CA ILE A 133 10.13 4.29 -0.52
C ILE A 133 11.13 4.02 -1.64
N ILE A 134 11.11 4.80 -2.73
CA ILE A 134 12.04 4.66 -3.86
C ILE A 134 13.48 4.82 -3.38
N GLU A 135 13.76 5.86 -2.58
CA GLU A 135 15.10 6.11 -2.02
C GLU A 135 15.60 4.93 -1.18
N LYS A 136 14.76 4.41 -0.26
CA LYS A 136 15.17 3.36 0.67
C LYS A 136 15.19 1.95 0.06
N LEU A 137 14.38 1.68 -0.95
CA LEU A 137 14.42 0.43 -1.73
C LEU A 137 15.51 0.45 -2.82
N GLY A 138 15.92 1.64 -3.29
CA GLY A 138 16.84 1.81 -4.41
C GLY A 138 16.22 1.52 -5.78
N THR A 139 14.90 1.37 -5.86
CA THR A 139 14.16 1.11 -7.10
C THR A 139 12.75 1.66 -7.05
N LYS A 140 12.15 1.92 -8.22
CA LYS A 140 10.75 2.30 -8.40
C LYS A 140 9.88 1.15 -8.94
N ASP A 141 10.45 -0.04 -9.06
CA ASP A 141 9.83 -1.22 -9.68
C ASP A 141 8.94 -1.96 -8.68
N PHE A 142 7.89 -1.30 -8.24
CA PHE A 142 6.85 -1.86 -7.37
C PHE A 142 5.47 -1.41 -7.84
N TRP A 143 4.45 -2.15 -7.43
CA TRP A 143 3.06 -1.90 -7.76
C TRP A 143 2.46 -0.79 -6.91
N ARG A 144 1.50 -0.08 -7.48
CA ARG A 144 0.78 1.01 -6.82
C ARG A 144 -0.71 0.96 -7.16
N VAL A 145 -1.55 1.07 -6.14
CA VAL A 145 -2.94 1.48 -6.31
C VAL A 145 -2.99 2.98 -6.04
N ARG A 146 -3.40 3.73 -7.07
CA ARG A 146 -3.47 5.19 -7.08
C ARG A 146 -4.94 5.60 -6.96
N ILE A 147 -5.29 6.40 -5.94
CA ILE A 147 -6.64 6.99 -5.82
C ILE A 147 -6.58 8.49 -6.03
N GLY A 148 -7.42 8.98 -6.93
CA GLY A 148 -7.58 10.39 -7.21
C GLY A 148 -8.14 11.17 -6.02
N VAL A 149 -7.51 12.32 -5.76
CA VAL A 149 -7.95 13.29 -4.73
C VAL A 149 -8.05 14.70 -5.28
N ASP A 150 -7.97 14.89 -6.60
CA ASP A 150 -7.92 16.13 -7.34
C ASP A 150 -6.70 17.02 -7.03
N ARG A 151 -6.19 17.63 -8.08
CA ARG A 151 -5.16 18.66 -7.97
C ARG A 151 -5.81 20.02 -7.66
N PRO A 152 -5.30 20.77 -6.67
CA PRO A 152 -5.75 22.14 -6.47
C PRO A 152 -5.34 23.02 -7.66
N ALA A 153 -6.09 24.10 -7.91
CA ALA A 153 -5.81 25.03 -9.00
C ALA A 153 -4.44 25.71 -8.85
N VAL A 154 -3.95 25.88 -7.61
CA VAL A 154 -2.69 26.55 -7.30
C VAL A 154 -1.70 25.53 -6.72
N GLN A 155 -0.51 25.45 -7.30
CA GLN A 155 0.53 24.49 -6.91
C GLN A 155 0.93 24.60 -5.43
N SER A 156 0.99 25.80 -4.87
CA SER A 156 1.30 25.99 -3.44
C SER A 156 0.27 25.40 -2.48
N GLN A 157 -0.95 25.10 -2.94
CA GLN A 157 -2.03 24.51 -2.14
C GLN A 157 -2.02 22.97 -2.13
N VAL A 158 -1.09 22.30 -2.82
CA VAL A 158 -1.04 20.84 -2.88
C VAL A 158 -0.92 20.21 -1.50
N VAL A 159 -0.06 20.74 -0.64
CA VAL A 159 0.12 20.23 0.73
C VAL A 159 -1.17 20.40 1.54
N ASP A 160 -1.79 21.57 1.48
CA ASP A 160 -3.05 21.84 2.17
C ASP A 160 -4.18 20.96 1.65
N ARG A 161 -4.23 20.70 0.32
CA ARG A 161 -5.23 19.81 -0.30
C ARG A 161 -5.15 18.40 0.27
N VAL A 162 -3.98 17.77 0.28
CA VAL A 162 -3.82 16.39 0.75
C VAL A 162 -3.97 16.26 2.27
N LEU A 163 -3.67 17.31 3.01
CA LEU A 163 -3.85 17.38 4.47
C LEU A 163 -5.24 17.89 4.90
N SER A 164 -6.11 18.25 3.96
CA SER A 164 -7.49 18.64 4.27
C SER A 164 -8.42 17.42 4.28
N SER A 165 -9.53 17.52 5.03
CA SER A 165 -10.56 16.48 5.08
C SER A 165 -11.36 16.41 3.78
N PHE A 166 -11.88 15.22 3.47
CA PHE A 166 -12.84 15.05 2.40
C PHE A 166 -14.16 15.79 2.70
N LYS A 167 -14.78 16.32 1.66
CA LYS A 167 -16.20 16.67 1.73
C LYS A 167 -17.06 15.40 1.80
N PRO A 168 -18.27 15.46 2.35
CA PRO A 168 -19.14 14.28 2.45
C PRO A 168 -19.34 13.55 1.10
N GLU A 169 -19.53 14.31 0.02
CA GLU A 169 -19.75 13.78 -1.32
C GLU A 169 -18.49 13.08 -1.87
N GLU A 170 -17.31 13.65 -1.62
CA GLU A 170 -16.03 13.06 -2.03
C GLU A 170 -15.78 11.74 -1.28
N LYS A 171 -16.08 11.73 0.03
CA LYS A 171 -15.96 10.52 0.86
C LYS A 171 -16.88 9.42 0.36
N GLN A 172 -18.17 9.75 0.11
CA GLN A 172 -19.14 8.80 -0.41
C GLN A 172 -18.71 8.24 -1.78
N ALA A 173 -18.19 9.11 -2.67
CA ALA A 173 -17.69 8.68 -3.97
C ALA A 173 -16.53 7.67 -3.85
N LEU A 174 -15.66 7.82 -2.85
CA LEU A 174 -14.58 6.89 -2.58
C LEU A 174 -15.07 5.60 -1.91
N GLU A 175 -16.01 5.68 -0.97
CA GLU A 175 -16.64 4.51 -0.35
C GLU A 175 -17.34 3.63 -1.39
N ASN A 176 -17.97 4.22 -2.39
CA ASN A 176 -18.57 3.50 -3.53
C ASN A 176 -17.52 2.77 -4.40
N LYS A 177 -16.22 3.03 -4.18
CA LYS A 177 -15.11 2.39 -4.89
C LYS A 177 -14.44 1.27 -4.11
N THR A 178 -14.96 0.92 -2.93
CA THR A 178 -14.38 -0.11 -2.05
C THR A 178 -14.15 -1.43 -2.78
N GLU A 179 -15.14 -1.95 -3.49
CA GLU A 179 -15.05 -3.22 -4.22
C GLU A 179 -14.01 -3.15 -5.37
N GLU A 180 -13.91 -2.00 -6.05
CA GLU A 180 -12.90 -1.80 -7.09
C GLU A 180 -11.49 -1.83 -6.50
N ILE A 181 -11.28 -1.18 -5.33
CA ILE A 181 -9.99 -1.20 -4.63
C ILE A 181 -9.64 -2.63 -4.20
N PHE A 182 -10.59 -3.36 -3.63
CA PHE A 182 -10.40 -4.74 -3.22
C PHE A 182 -10.02 -5.62 -4.40
N SER A 183 -10.73 -5.50 -5.51
CA SER A 183 -10.41 -6.22 -6.75
C SER A 183 -8.97 -5.94 -7.23
N LEU A 184 -8.46 -4.70 -7.13
CA LEU A 184 -7.09 -4.39 -7.51
C LEU A 184 -6.04 -4.96 -6.55
N ILE A 185 -6.34 -5.03 -5.25
CA ILE A 185 -5.49 -5.72 -4.27
C ILE A 185 -5.44 -7.21 -4.60
N GLU A 186 -6.59 -7.83 -4.83
CA GLU A 186 -6.70 -9.25 -5.18
C GLU A 186 -6.02 -9.56 -6.52
N GLN A 187 -6.18 -8.69 -7.51
CA GLN A 187 -5.47 -8.79 -8.79
C GLN A 187 -3.96 -8.82 -8.58
N PHE A 188 -3.41 -7.91 -7.76
CA PHE A 188 -1.99 -7.93 -7.41
C PHE A 188 -1.59 -9.23 -6.70
N LEU A 189 -2.42 -9.73 -5.79
CA LEU A 189 -2.15 -10.97 -5.06
C LEU A 189 -2.19 -12.21 -5.97
N ALA A 190 -2.99 -12.19 -7.03
CA ALA A 190 -3.10 -13.27 -8.00
C ALA A 190 -2.00 -13.27 -9.07
N MET A 191 -1.20 -12.20 -9.18
CA MET A 191 -0.11 -12.15 -10.17
C MET A 191 0.96 -13.18 -9.85
N GLU A 192 1.24 -14.05 -10.80
CA GLU A 192 2.40 -14.94 -10.79
C GLU A 192 3.68 -14.12 -11.03
N LYS A 193 4.81 -14.62 -10.54
CA LYS A 193 6.12 -13.97 -10.65
C LYS A 193 6.89 -14.50 -11.81
#